data_61d2cea654e7bbe536cd8fc475c7cd76
#
_entry.id   61d2cea654e7bbe536cd8fc475c7cd76
#
_cell.length_a   1.000
_cell.length_b   1.000
_cell.length_c   1.000
_cell.angle_alpha   90.00
_cell.angle_beta   90.00
_cell.angle_gamma   90.00
#
_symmetry.space_group_name_H-M   'P 1'
#
loop_
_entity.id
_entity.type
_entity.pdbx_description
1 polymer ?
#
loop_
_entity_poly.entity_id
_entity_poly.type
_entity_poly.pdbx_seq_one_letter_code
_entity_poly.pdbx_strand_id
1 'polypeptide(L)'
;MALPFAIFAIGCARPDEAAATTAVEQQSPLATCTVTRISDGDSFDCGSTGRVRLLMVDAPELAQGKEGRLAKAALERLAPRGTVVGIETDVRPKDDYERTLEYAYLPDGRMLNEEMARAGLVTALVYPPNVKHSARIRGAVRDAQEKKRGLWATSFFDCEPRDYRAGRCGGGRPRPRR
;
A
#
# COMPACT_ATOMS: atom_id res chain seq x y z
N MET A 1 54.11 -51.78 47.76
CA MET A 1 52.75 -52.02 47.26
C MET A 1 52.17 -50.65 46.90
N ALA A 2 52.14 -50.32 45.62
CA ALA A 2 51.64 -49.05 45.08
C ALA A 2 50.43 -49.34 44.21
N LEU A 3 49.26 -48.81 44.54
CA LEU A 3 48.05 -48.89 43.72
C LEU A 3 48.06 -47.73 42.70
N PRO A 4 47.64 -47.95 41.48
CA PRO A 4 47.48 -46.86 40.52
C PRO A 4 46.10 -46.20 40.64
N PHE A 5 46.09 -44.88 40.63
CA PHE A 5 44.92 -44.05 40.53
C PHE A 5 44.43 -44.00 39.09
N ALA A 6 43.23 -44.47 38.81
CA ALA A 6 42.58 -44.30 37.51
C ALA A 6 41.90 -42.94 37.43
N ILE A 7 42.31 -42.11 36.48
CA ILE A 7 41.65 -40.83 36.16
C ILE A 7 40.54 -41.09 35.16
N PHE A 8 39.29 -40.93 35.58
CA PHE A 8 38.12 -40.92 34.71
C PHE A 8 37.99 -39.54 34.04
N ALA A 9 38.21 -39.50 32.72
CA ALA A 9 37.93 -38.33 31.92
C ALA A 9 36.44 -38.26 31.62
N ILE A 10 35.74 -37.27 32.17
CA ILE A 10 34.34 -36.95 31.86
C ILE A 10 34.36 -36.16 30.54
N GLY A 11 33.98 -36.79 29.45
CA GLY A 11 33.75 -36.11 28.17
C GLY A 11 32.50 -35.27 28.23
N CYS A 12 32.64 -33.94 28.18
CA CYS A 12 31.54 -33.04 27.92
C CYS A 12 31.14 -33.16 26.44
N ALA A 13 29.99 -33.79 26.19
CA ALA A 13 29.33 -33.73 24.88
C ALA A 13 28.78 -32.30 24.70
N ARG A 14 29.20 -31.62 23.66
CA ARG A 14 28.62 -30.36 23.21
C ARG A 14 27.25 -30.66 22.61
N PRO A 15 26.18 -29.91 22.97
CA PRO A 15 24.91 -30.02 22.25
C PRO A 15 25.11 -29.53 20.83
N ASP A 16 24.68 -30.32 19.87
CA ASP A 16 24.57 -29.98 18.44
C ASP A 16 23.77 -28.69 18.32
N GLU A 17 24.44 -27.67 17.79
CA GLU A 17 23.81 -26.42 17.36
C GLU A 17 23.02 -26.73 16.07
N ALA A 18 21.74 -27.07 16.25
CA ALA A 18 20.81 -27.26 15.17
C ALA A 18 20.70 -25.91 14.41
N ALA A 19 21.37 -25.82 13.28
CA ALA A 19 21.26 -24.70 12.34
C ALA A 19 19.78 -24.55 11.95
N ALA A 20 19.12 -23.56 12.54
CA ALA A 20 17.79 -23.13 12.11
C ALA A 20 17.93 -22.57 10.69
N THR A 21 17.69 -23.42 9.71
CA THR A 21 17.55 -23.02 8.31
C THR A 21 16.26 -22.19 8.25
N THR A 22 16.38 -20.88 8.33
CA THR A 22 15.29 -19.96 7.99
C THR A 22 14.96 -20.20 6.53
N ALA A 23 13.87 -20.92 6.29
CA ALA A 23 13.25 -21.03 4.98
C ALA A 23 12.90 -19.60 4.53
N VAL A 24 13.69 -19.03 3.64
CA VAL A 24 13.31 -17.84 2.89
C VAL A 24 12.10 -18.26 2.06
N GLU A 25 10.92 -17.85 2.51
CA GLU A 25 9.67 -18.03 1.79
C GLU A 25 9.83 -17.34 0.45
N GLN A 26 10.09 -18.09 -0.60
CA GLN A 26 10.17 -17.60 -1.97
C GLN A 26 8.79 -17.11 -2.38
N GLN A 27 8.54 -15.81 -2.19
CA GLN A 27 7.37 -15.18 -2.73
C GLN A 27 7.39 -15.32 -4.25
N SER A 28 6.34 -15.93 -4.80
CA SER A 28 6.17 -16.00 -6.25
C SER A 28 6.23 -14.59 -6.83
N PRO A 29 6.88 -14.42 -7.99
CA PRO A 29 7.01 -13.10 -8.60
C PRO A 29 5.61 -12.50 -8.82
N LEU A 30 5.45 -11.23 -8.45
CA LEU A 30 4.20 -10.50 -8.65
C LEU A 30 3.86 -10.45 -10.15
N ALA A 31 2.58 -10.52 -10.48
CA ALA A 31 2.13 -10.16 -11.81
C ALA A 31 2.53 -8.70 -12.09
N THR A 32 2.83 -8.38 -13.35
CA THR A 32 3.28 -7.04 -13.72
C THR A 32 2.32 -6.36 -14.67
N CYS A 33 2.34 -5.04 -14.64
CA CYS A 33 1.48 -4.19 -15.41
C CYS A 33 2.22 -2.93 -15.86
N THR A 34 2.04 -2.51 -17.10
CA THR A 34 2.58 -1.25 -17.61
C THR A 34 1.55 -0.14 -17.46
N VAL A 35 1.87 0.90 -16.71
CA VAL A 35 1.03 2.10 -16.55
C VAL A 35 0.87 2.79 -17.89
N THR A 36 -0.36 2.95 -18.34
CA THR A 36 -0.67 3.65 -19.61
C THR A 36 -1.23 5.05 -19.41
N ARG A 37 -1.95 5.28 -18.29
CA ARG A 37 -2.56 6.56 -17.95
C ARG A 37 -2.88 6.62 -16.46
N ILE A 38 -2.61 7.74 -15.80
CA ILE A 38 -3.13 8.02 -14.46
C ILE A 38 -4.48 8.70 -14.58
N SER A 39 -5.51 8.14 -13.94
CA SER A 39 -6.88 8.66 -13.97
C SER A 39 -7.09 9.74 -12.91
N ASP A 40 -6.69 9.46 -11.68
CA ASP A 40 -6.79 10.33 -10.50
C ASP A 40 -5.68 9.98 -9.49
N GLY A 41 -5.81 10.37 -8.23
CA GLY A 41 -4.78 10.16 -7.20
C GLY A 41 -4.69 8.73 -6.64
N ASP A 42 -5.59 7.83 -7.03
CA ASP A 42 -5.61 6.44 -6.54
C ASP A 42 -6.02 5.42 -7.61
N SER A 43 -6.11 5.85 -8.87
CA SER A 43 -6.50 4.97 -9.98
C SER A 43 -5.66 5.23 -11.22
N PHE A 44 -5.30 4.14 -11.92
CA PHE A 44 -4.57 4.22 -13.18
C PHE A 44 -5.01 3.12 -14.14
N ASP A 45 -4.75 3.31 -15.43
CA ASP A 45 -4.99 2.32 -16.46
C ASP A 45 -3.71 1.51 -16.71
N CYS A 46 -3.88 0.21 -16.81
CA CYS A 46 -2.86 -0.80 -16.99
C CYS A 46 -3.07 -1.52 -18.31
N GLY A 47 -2.04 -1.60 -19.12
CA GLY A 47 -2.17 -2.15 -20.48
C GLY A 47 -2.72 -3.57 -20.56
N SER A 48 -2.42 -4.42 -19.57
CA SER A 48 -2.83 -5.83 -19.53
C SER A 48 -4.04 -6.11 -18.63
N THR A 49 -4.24 -5.29 -17.60
CA THR A 49 -5.23 -5.54 -16.53
C THR A 49 -6.46 -4.62 -16.62
N GLY A 50 -6.39 -3.57 -17.44
CA GLY A 50 -7.43 -2.55 -17.52
C GLY A 50 -7.29 -1.50 -16.41
N ARG A 51 -8.38 -1.02 -15.85
CA ARG A 51 -8.34 0.00 -14.80
C ARG A 51 -8.04 -0.58 -13.44
N VAL A 52 -6.99 -0.10 -12.81
CA VAL A 52 -6.56 -0.45 -11.46
C VAL A 52 -7.01 0.62 -10.48
N ARG A 53 -7.55 0.23 -9.33
CA ARG A 53 -7.83 1.04 -8.16
C ARG A 53 -6.91 0.60 -7.02
N LEU A 54 -6.09 1.52 -6.54
CA LEU A 54 -5.21 1.27 -5.41
C LEU A 54 -6.02 0.96 -4.14
N LEU A 55 -5.78 -0.21 -3.55
CA LEU A 55 -6.42 -0.66 -2.33
C LEU A 55 -6.03 0.21 -1.12
N MET A 56 -6.96 0.33 -0.18
CA MET A 56 -6.80 0.95 1.14
C MET A 56 -6.46 2.44 1.17
N VAL A 57 -6.41 3.11 0.04
CA VAL A 57 -6.21 4.55 -0.06
C VAL A 57 -7.40 5.21 -0.76
N ASP A 58 -7.67 6.46 -0.42
CA ASP A 58 -8.75 7.26 -1.01
C ASP A 58 -8.23 8.68 -1.26
N ALA A 59 -8.01 8.98 -2.52
CA ALA A 59 -7.51 10.29 -2.95
C ALA A 59 -8.65 11.30 -3.12
N PRO A 60 -8.34 12.60 -3.03
CA PRO A 60 -9.28 13.63 -3.44
C PRO A 60 -9.75 13.43 -4.87
N GLU A 61 -11.06 13.59 -5.07
CA GLU A 61 -11.66 13.58 -6.41
C GLU A 61 -11.14 14.76 -7.25
N LEU A 62 -11.01 14.58 -8.56
CA LEU A 62 -10.64 15.70 -9.44
C LEU A 62 -11.62 16.86 -9.35
N ALA A 63 -12.90 16.56 -9.06
CA ALA A 63 -13.95 17.57 -8.81
C ALA A 63 -13.76 18.39 -7.53
N GLN A 64 -12.88 17.94 -6.59
CA GLN A 64 -12.48 18.69 -5.40
C GLN A 64 -11.39 19.75 -5.71
N GLY A 65 -11.06 19.96 -6.98
CA GLY A 65 -10.26 21.09 -7.42
C GLY A 65 -8.75 20.81 -7.46
N LYS A 66 -7.97 21.72 -6.88
CA LYS A 66 -6.49 21.66 -6.92
C LYS A 66 -5.91 20.47 -6.17
N GLU A 67 -6.59 20.02 -5.12
CA GLU A 67 -6.16 18.93 -4.27
C GLU A 67 -6.23 17.57 -5.01
N GLY A 68 -7.32 17.35 -5.76
CA GLY A 68 -7.42 16.18 -6.63
C GLY A 68 -6.37 16.17 -7.73
N ARG A 69 -6.09 17.34 -8.33
CA ARG A 69 -5.01 17.48 -9.31
C ARG A 69 -3.62 17.25 -8.69
N LEU A 70 -3.42 17.71 -7.45
CA LEU A 70 -2.16 17.50 -6.72
C LEU A 70 -1.91 16.01 -6.46
N ALA A 71 -2.93 15.27 -5.99
CA ALA A 71 -2.83 13.83 -5.75
C ALA A 71 -2.55 13.09 -7.06
N LYS A 72 -3.28 13.41 -8.13
CA LYS A 72 -3.04 12.85 -9.46
C LYS A 72 -1.61 13.09 -9.94
N ALA A 73 -1.12 14.34 -9.90
CA ALA A 73 0.22 14.69 -10.32
C ALA A 73 1.31 14.00 -9.49
N ALA A 74 1.04 13.70 -8.22
CA ALA A 74 1.97 12.93 -7.39
C ALA A 74 2.03 11.47 -7.84
N LEU A 75 0.90 10.84 -8.13
CA LEU A 75 0.87 9.48 -8.65
C LEU A 75 1.55 9.40 -10.03
N GLU A 76 1.36 10.41 -10.90
CA GLU A 76 2.06 10.51 -12.19
C GLU A 76 3.59 10.64 -12.05
N ARG A 77 4.06 11.32 -11.00
CA ARG A 77 5.52 11.41 -10.73
C ARG A 77 6.09 10.11 -10.18
N LEU A 78 5.34 9.38 -9.34
CA LEU A 78 5.77 8.09 -8.79
C LEU A 78 5.78 6.99 -9.84
N ALA A 79 4.75 6.94 -10.66
CA ALA A 79 4.57 5.93 -11.71
C ALA A 79 4.16 6.60 -13.03
N PRO A 80 5.08 7.27 -13.73
CA PRO A 80 4.80 7.87 -15.01
C PRO A 80 4.38 6.81 -16.05
N ARG A 81 3.72 7.26 -17.12
CA ARG A 81 3.36 6.39 -18.24
C ARG A 81 4.58 5.59 -18.72
N GLY A 82 4.40 4.29 -18.90
CA GLY A 82 5.46 3.35 -19.28
C GLY A 82 6.13 2.67 -18.09
N THR A 83 5.87 3.09 -16.84
CA THR A 83 6.38 2.38 -15.65
C THR A 83 5.78 0.97 -15.58
N VAL A 84 6.62 -0.03 -15.42
CA VAL A 84 6.20 -1.39 -15.11
C VAL A 84 6.10 -1.53 -13.60
N VAL A 85 4.90 -1.80 -13.10
CA VAL A 85 4.63 -2.03 -11.66
C VAL A 85 4.29 -3.48 -11.42
N GLY A 86 4.71 -4.02 -10.27
CA GLY A 86 4.19 -5.27 -9.74
C GLY A 86 2.80 -5.03 -9.18
N ILE A 87 1.89 -5.99 -9.34
CA ILE A 87 0.53 -5.91 -8.79
C ILE A 87 0.24 -7.12 -7.90
N GLU A 88 -0.41 -6.86 -6.78
CA GLU A 88 -0.81 -7.83 -5.78
C GLU A 88 -2.29 -7.65 -5.46
N THR A 89 -3.07 -8.68 -5.74
CA THR A 89 -4.51 -8.74 -5.43
C THR A 89 -4.73 -9.18 -3.98
N ASP A 90 -5.80 -8.71 -3.36
CA ASP A 90 -6.30 -9.20 -2.07
C ASP A 90 -7.48 -10.17 -2.31
N VAL A 91 -8.29 -10.42 -1.29
CA VAL A 91 -9.38 -11.42 -1.31
C VAL A 91 -10.43 -11.14 -2.39
N ARG A 92 -10.89 -9.90 -2.50
CA ARG A 92 -11.83 -9.45 -3.54
C ARG A 92 -11.06 -8.72 -4.64
N PRO A 93 -10.99 -9.29 -5.86
CA PRO A 93 -10.13 -8.73 -6.91
C PRO A 93 -10.73 -7.54 -7.66
N LYS A 94 -12.05 -7.34 -7.61
CA LYS A 94 -12.73 -6.25 -8.34
C LYS A 94 -13.75 -5.53 -7.47
N ASP A 95 -14.00 -4.27 -7.80
CA ASP A 95 -15.11 -3.51 -7.26
C ASP A 95 -16.36 -3.59 -8.15
N ASP A 96 -17.43 -2.89 -7.72
CA ASP A 96 -18.71 -2.85 -8.43
C ASP A 96 -18.67 -2.05 -9.75
N TYR A 97 -17.52 -1.41 -10.05
CA TYR A 97 -17.25 -0.67 -11.29
C TYR A 97 -16.29 -1.41 -12.21
N GLU A 98 -16.08 -2.71 -12.00
CA GLU A 98 -15.16 -3.58 -12.76
C GLU A 98 -13.68 -3.15 -12.72
N ARG A 99 -13.28 -2.25 -11.80
CA ARG A 99 -11.88 -1.92 -11.59
C ARG A 99 -11.20 -3.04 -10.81
N THR A 100 -9.97 -3.41 -11.19
CA THR A 100 -9.17 -4.32 -10.39
C THR A 100 -8.65 -3.62 -9.14
N LEU A 101 -8.74 -4.30 -8.00
CA LEU A 101 -8.35 -3.80 -6.68
C LEU A 101 -6.96 -4.34 -6.33
N GLU A 102 -5.93 -3.46 -6.33
CA GLU A 102 -4.54 -3.91 -6.27
C GLU A 102 -3.70 -3.11 -5.26
N TYR A 103 -2.71 -3.78 -4.69
CA TYR A 103 -1.52 -3.14 -4.18
C TYR A 103 -0.51 -3.09 -5.32
N ALA A 104 0.02 -1.91 -5.62
CA ALA A 104 0.97 -1.72 -6.71
C ALA A 104 2.37 -1.45 -6.16
N TYR A 105 3.37 -2.06 -6.77
CA TYR A 105 4.78 -1.95 -6.35
C TYR A 105 5.62 -1.35 -7.47
N LEU A 106 6.37 -0.33 -7.14
CA LEU A 106 7.36 0.28 -8.03
C LEU A 106 8.52 -0.69 -8.31
N PRO A 107 9.31 -0.46 -9.37
CA PRO A 107 10.46 -1.31 -9.69
C PRO A 107 11.50 -1.42 -8.57
N ASP A 108 11.57 -0.44 -7.68
CA ASP A 108 12.44 -0.41 -6.51
C ASP A 108 11.84 -1.10 -5.26
N GLY A 109 10.67 -1.74 -5.40
CA GLY A 109 9.97 -2.48 -4.34
C GLY A 109 9.12 -1.63 -3.41
N ARG A 110 9.08 -0.30 -3.55
CA ARG A 110 8.19 0.55 -2.76
C ARG A 110 6.73 0.33 -3.17
N MET A 111 5.84 0.24 -2.19
CA MET A 111 4.40 0.12 -2.44
C MET A 111 3.80 1.50 -2.77
N LEU A 112 3.23 1.64 -3.96
CA LEU A 112 2.66 2.88 -4.46
C LEU A 112 1.53 3.41 -3.57
N ASN A 113 0.66 2.52 -3.06
CA ASN A 113 -0.38 2.84 -2.09
C ASN A 113 0.20 3.51 -0.83
N GLU A 114 1.29 2.96 -0.29
CA GLU A 114 1.96 3.51 0.89
C GLU A 114 2.67 4.82 0.60
N GLU A 115 3.31 4.96 -0.56
CA GLU A 115 3.97 6.21 -0.95
C GLU A 115 2.98 7.37 -1.04
N MET A 116 1.80 7.15 -1.60
CA MET A 116 0.73 8.15 -1.62
C MET A 116 0.24 8.50 -0.21
N ALA A 117 0.14 7.50 0.69
CA ALA A 117 -0.21 7.71 2.09
C ALA A 117 0.87 8.50 2.83
N ARG A 118 2.16 8.15 2.68
CA ARG A 118 3.30 8.86 3.28
C ARG A 118 3.44 10.30 2.80
N ALA A 119 3.08 10.55 1.54
CA ALA A 119 3.06 11.91 0.99
C ALA A 119 1.91 12.77 1.54
N GLY A 120 0.97 12.18 2.28
CA GLY A 120 -0.19 12.88 2.84
C GLY A 120 -1.22 13.31 1.80
N LEU A 121 -1.35 12.56 0.72
CA LEU A 121 -2.21 12.90 -0.41
C LEU A 121 -3.47 12.03 -0.50
N VAL A 122 -3.63 11.12 0.44
CA VAL A 122 -4.78 10.20 0.53
C VAL A 122 -5.19 10.00 1.99
N THR A 123 -6.43 9.56 2.19
CA THR A 123 -6.90 8.98 3.46
C THR A 123 -6.83 7.45 3.42
N ALA A 124 -6.94 6.79 4.58
CA ALA A 124 -7.04 5.34 4.64
C ALA A 124 -8.49 4.91 4.47
N LEU A 125 -8.75 4.05 3.48
CA LEU A 125 -10.09 3.52 3.19
C LEU A 125 -10.05 1.99 3.13
N VAL A 126 -10.49 1.33 4.19
CA VAL A 126 -10.44 -0.13 4.32
C VAL A 126 -11.82 -0.73 4.15
N TYR A 127 -11.98 -1.62 3.19
CA TYR A 127 -13.18 -2.40 2.94
C TYR A 127 -12.91 -3.90 3.08
N PRO A 128 -13.41 -4.56 4.12
CA PRO A 128 -13.35 -6.02 4.17
C PRO A 128 -14.03 -6.65 2.93
N PRO A 129 -13.52 -7.79 2.41
CA PRO A 129 -12.50 -8.63 3.02
C PRO A 129 -11.04 -8.22 2.72
N ASN A 130 -10.80 -7.18 1.90
CA ASN A 130 -9.47 -6.72 1.55
C ASN A 130 -8.84 -5.98 2.74
N VAL A 131 -7.92 -6.62 3.46
CA VAL A 131 -7.32 -6.06 4.69
C VAL A 131 -5.81 -6.33 4.82
N LYS A 132 -5.19 -7.01 3.85
CA LYS A 132 -3.82 -7.54 3.93
C LYS A 132 -2.79 -6.52 4.42
N HIS A 133 -2.77 -5.32 3.87
CA HIS A 133 -1.80 -4.27 4.23
C HIS A 133 -2.41 -3.12 5.06
N SER A 134 -3.57 -3.34 5.71
CA SER A 134 -4.29 -2.27 6.41
C SER A 134 -3.49 -1.60 7.52
N ALA A 135 -2.73 -2.36 8.31
CA ALA A 135 -1.89 -1.81 9.37
C ALA A 135 -0.78 -0.90 8.81
N ARG A 136 -0.14 -1.33 7.72
CA ARG A 136 0.92 -0.60 7.03
C ARG A 136 0.42 0.74 6.48
N ILE A 137 -0.70 0.72 5.73
CA ILE A 137 -1.28 1.93 5.13
C ILE A 137 -1.79 2.90 6.21
N ARG A 138 -2.52 2.40 7.22
CA ARG A 138 -2.96 3.23 8.35
C ARG A 138 -1.79 3.87 9.10
N GLY A 139 -0.68 3.13 9.27
CA GLY A 139 0.55 3.65 9.86
C GLY A 139 1.14 4.81 9.05
N ALA A 140 1.21 4.66 7.74
CA ALA A 140 1.71 5.70 6.83
C ALA A 140 0.82 6.96 6.84
N VAL A 141 -0.51 6.78 6.87
CA VAL A 141 -1.45 7.90 6.99
C VAL A 141 -1.28 8.62 8.33
N ARG A 142 -1.20 7.90 9.46
CA ARG A 142 -0.98 8.53 10.78
C ARG A 142 0.32 9.32 10.82
N ASP A 143 1.42 8.76 10.30
CA ASP A 143 2.71 9.47 10.22
C ASP A 143 2.61 10.76 9.38
N ALA A 144 1.85 10.73 8.27
CA ALA A 144 1.60 11.92 7.47
C ALA A 144 0.74 12.96 8.20
N GLN A 145 -0.27 12.53 8.98
CA GLN A 145 -1.11 13.38 9.82
C GLN A 145 -0.28 14.08 10.92
N GLU A 146 0.47 13.31 11.69
CA GLU A 146 1.30 13.80 12.79
C GLU A 146 2.35 14.81 12.31
N LYS A 147 2.94 14.54 11.14
CA LYS A 147 3.95 15.41 10.51
C LYS A 147 3.36 16.49 9.59
N LYS A 148 2.05 16.60 9.52
CA LYS A 148 1.32 17.56 8.66
C LYS A 148 1.84 17.57 7.22
N ARG A 149 2.01 16.38 6.63
CA ARG A 149 2.46 16.26 5.24
C ARG A 149 1.32 16.44 4.25
N GLY A 150 1.64 16.99 3.10
CA GLY A 150 0.71 17.13 1.98
C GLY A 150 -0.56 17.86 2.39
N LEU A 151 -1.71 17.25 2.13
CA LEU A 151 -3.02 17.83 2.44
C LEU A 151 -3.37 17.83 3.94
N TRP A 152 -2.66 17.04 4.76
CA TRP A 152 -2.79 17.07 6.21
C TRP A 152 -2.20 18.33 6.86
N ALA A 153 -1.43 19.14 6.09
CA ALA A 153 -1.01 20.48 6.52
C ALA A 153 -2.15 21.52 6.47
N THR A 154 -3.29 21.15 5.93
CA THR A 154 -4.47 22.01 5.71
C THR A 154 -5.71 21.38 6.35
N SER A 155 -6.85 22.07 6.30
CA SER A 155 -8.15 21.53 6.69
C SER A 155 -8.83 20.70 5.58
N PHE A 156 -8.13 20.33 4.52
CA PHE A 156 -8.75 19.67 3.36
C PHE A 156 -9.44 18.35 3.75
N PHE A 157 -8.79 17.52 4.58
CA PHE A 157 -9.34 16.24 5.01
C PHE A 157 -10.34 16.33 6.19
N ASP A 158 -10.74 17.54 6.62
CA ASP A 158 -11.94 17.70 7.47
C ASP A 158 -13.19 17.19 6.73
N CYS A 159 -13.12 17.17 5.38
CA CYS A 159 -14.04 16.48 4.50
C CYS A 159 -13.31 15.41 3.68
N GLU A 160 -13.30 14.19 4.15
CA GLU A 160 -12.65 13.09 3.44
C GLU A 160 -13.30 12.82 2.06
N PRO A 161 -12.55 12.28 1.07
CA PRO A 161 -13.08 12.03 -0.28
C PRO A 161 -14.35 11.20 -0.30
N ARG A 162 -14.46 10.17 0.56
CA ARG A 162 -15.69 9.37 0.71
C ARG A 162 -16.89 10.20 1.19
N ASP A 163 -16.66 11.17 2.09
CA ASP A 163 -17.71 12.02 2.62
C ASP A 163 -18.15 13.06 1.60
N TYR A 164 -17.20 13.56 0.81
CA TYR A 164 -17.49 14.40 -0.33
C TYR A 164 -18.37 13.69 -1.37
N ARG A 165 -18.03 12.45 -1.75
CA ARG A 165 -18.83 11.62 -2.68
C ARG A 165 -20.24 11.34 -2.15
N ALA A 166 -20.37 11.19 -0.83
CA ALA A 166 -21.65 10.96 -0.17
C ALA A 166 -22.44 12.26 0.09
N GLY A 167 -21.92 13.43 -0.29
CA GLY A 167 -22.57 14.72 -0.07
C GLY A 167 -22.67 15.12 1.40
N ARG A 168 -21.80 14.58 2.26
CA ARG A 168 -21.81 14.84 3.71
C ARG A 168 -20.98 16.06 4.12
N CYS A 169 -20.22 16.63 3.21
CA CYS A 169 -19.45 17.83 3.47
C CYS A 169 -20.33 19.09 3.31
N GLY A 170 -20.41 19.93 4.31
CA GLY A 170 -21.13 21.20 4.22
C GLY A 170 -20.55 22.09 3.11
N GLY A 171 -21.33 22.35 2.04
CA GLY A 171 -20.95 23.29 0.99
C GLY A 171 -21.11 22.86 -0.45
N GLY A 172 -21.68 21.74 -0.76
CA GLY A 172 -21.97 21.40 -2.15
C GLY A 172 -22.29 19.93 -2.36
N ARG A 173 -23.49 19.61 -2.73
CA ARG A 173 -23.85 18.27 -3.19
C ARG A 173 -23.06 17.95 -4.45
N PRO A 174 -22.33 16.81 -4.51
CA PRO A 174 -21.84 16.31 -5.77
C PRO A 174 -23.02 16.08 -6.72
N ARG A 175 -22.92 16.56 -7.94
CA ARG A 175 -23.94 16.23 -8.95
C ARG A 175 -23.86 14.74 -9.22
N PRO A 176 -25.00 14.01 -9.28
CA PRO A 176 -25.00 12.61 -9.66
C PRO A 176 -24.40 12.48 -11.06
N ARG A 177 -23.46 11.55 -11.22
CA ARG A 177 -22.94 11.20 -12.54
C ARG A 177 -24.08 10.54 -13.33
N ARG A 178 -24.42 11.10 -14.47
CA ARG A 178 -25.28 10.47 -15.48
C ARG A 178 -24.50 9.42 -16.25
#